data_897c1ed59d3c3276e0378f1ab886fbfa
#
_entry.id   897c1ed59d3c3276e0378f1ab886fbfa
#
_cell.length_a   1.000
_cell.length_b   1.000
_cell.length_c   1.000
_cell.angle_alpha   90.00
_cell.angle_beta   90.00
_cell.angle_gamma   90.00
#
_symmetry.space_group_name_H-M   'P 1'
#
loop_
_entity.id
_entity.type
_entity.pdbx_description
1 polymer ?
#
loop_
_entity_poly.entity_id
_entity_poly.type
_entity_poly.pdbx_seq_one_letter_code
_entity_poly.pdbx_strand_id
1 'polypeptide(L)'
;ASAHGMSAAPARPARPLQPSQCSLPLPAPTLRPRARQRWRFSFDDFVVGPCNAMAVAAAKDICHDGGCVETLFVSSASGLGKTHIMQSVGRAVQEQGNQARLAYLSAEDLASRYVSALRSNDVEGFRARLRDLDVLLLEDVHFLQGKEKMQDMVLTVIKSLQDRGGRAIFTSSFSPRELERLD
;
A
#
# COMPACT_ATOMS: atom_id res chain seq x y z
N ALA A 1 -74.56 47.43 -20.42
CA ALA A 1 -73.40 46.80 -21.06
C ALA A 1 -72.25 46.72 -20.05
N SER A 2 -72.09 45.53 -19.50
CA SER A 2 -71.04 45.26 -18.45
C SER A 2 -69.91 44.48 -19.07
N ALA A 3 -68.71 45.04 -19.06
CA ALA A 3 -67.54 44.38 -19.45
C ALA A 3 -66.89 43.74 -18.22
N HIS A 4 -66.74 42.41 -18.22
CA HIS A 4 -66.00 41.67 -17.22
C HIS A 4 -64.52 41.69 -17.59
N GLY A 5 -63.71 42.34 -16.73
CA GLY A 5 -62.23 42.25 -16.79
C GLY A 5 -61.74 40.98 -16.18
N MET A 6 -61.10 40.11 -16.96
CA MET A 6 -60.34 38.97 -16.47
C MET A 6 -58.97 39.45 -15.99
N SER A 7 -58.75 39.34 -14.68
CA SER A 7 -57.47 39.59 -14.07
C SER A 7 -56.58 38.37 -14.27
N ALA A 8 -55.48 38.53 -14.97
CA ALA A 8 -54.47 37.51 -15.13
C ALA A 8 -53.56 37.46 -13.88
N ALA A 9 -53.44 36.29 -13.23
CA ALA A 9 -52.54 36.05 -12.12
C ALA A 9 -51.06 36.07 -12.57
N PRO A 10 -50.15 36.61 -11.77
CA PRO A 10 -48.73 36.66 -12.14
C PRO A 10 -48.08 35.28 -12.10
N ALA A 11 -47.34 34.95 -13.15
CA ALA A 11 -46.59 33.72 -13.29
C ALA A 11 -45.49 33.63 -12.22
N ARG A 12 -45.44 32.50 -11.51
CA ARG A 12 -44.38 32.17 -10.55
C ARG A 12 -43.04 32.04 -11.28
N PRO A 13 -41.95 32.63 -10.77
CA PRO A 13 -40.63 32.43 -11.35
C PRO A 13 -40.19 30.97 -11.22
N ALA A 14 -39.70 30.39 -12.31
CA ALA A 14 -39.17 29.06 -12.36
C ALA A 14 -37.92 28.93 -11.44
N ARG A 15 -37.96 27.97 -10.54
CA ARG A 15 -36.85 27.63 -9.65
C ARG A 15 -35.70 27.04 -10.49
N PRO A 16 -34.45 27.54 -10.39
CA PRO A 16 -33.35 26.96 -11.14
C PRO A 16 -33.13 25.54 -10.69
N LEU A 17 -33.07 24.61 -11.64
CA LEU A 17 -32.72 23.21 -11.45
C LEU A 17 -31.27 23.15 -11.04
N GLN A 18 -30.99 22.84 -9.77
CA GLN A 18 -29.67 22.50 -9.30
C GLN A 18 -29.27 21.15 -9.92
N PRO A 19 -28.10 21.02 -10.54
CA PRO A 19 -27.60 19.73 -10.95
C PRO A 19 -27.37 18.88 -9.71
N SER A 20 -28.19 17.84 -9.51
CA SER A 20 -27.98 16.80 -8.53
C SER A 20 -26.70 16.06 -8.92
N GLN A 21 -25.59 16.39 -8.25
CA GLN A 21 -24.37 15.61 -8.32
C GLN A 21 -24.69 14.25 -7.66
N CYS A 22 -24.94 13.24 -8.50
CA CYS A 22 -24.91 11.85 -8.09
C CYS A 22 -23.46 11.47 -7.73
N SER A 23 -23.05 11.78 -6.52
CA SER A 23 -21.82 11.20 -5.96
C SER A 23 -22.12 9.75 -5.56
N LEU A 24 -21.80 8.82 -6.45
CA LEU A 24 -21.70 7.42 -6.06
C LEU A 24 -20.63 7.31 -4.96
N PRO A 25 -20.97 6.81 -3.77
CA PRO A 25 -19.96 6.56 -2.74
C PRO A 25 -19.04 5.46 -3.24
N LEU A 26 -17.87 5.83 -3.77
CA LEU A 26 -16.82 4.88 -4.03
C LEU A 26 -16.37 4.33 -2.67
N PRO A 27 -16.31 2.99 -2.50
CA PRO A 27 -15.86 2.42 -1.25
C PRO A 27 -14.44 2.92 -0.96
N ALA A 28 -14.23 3.49 0.22
CA ALA A 28 -12.92 3.90 0.67
C ALA A 28 -11.93 2.74 0.50
N PRO A 29 -10.73 2.98 -0.05
CA PRO A 29 -9.72 1.93 -0.22
C PRO A 29 -9.33 1.39 1.15
N THR A 30 -9.98 0.32 1.57
CA THR A 30 -9.69 -0.33 2.83
C THR A 30 -8.41 -1.13 2.68
N LEU A 31 -7.34 -0.70 3.35
CA LEU A 31 -6.24 -1.59 3.75
C LEU A 31 -6.74 -2.48 4.92
N ARG A 32 -7.92 -3.09 4.75
CA ARG A 32 -8.34 -4.11 5.71
C ARG A 32 -7.25 -5.18 5.68
N PRO A 33 -6.82 -5.71 6.84
CA PRO A 33 -6.07 -6.96 6.82
C PRO A 33 -6.90 -7.90 5.97
N ARG A 34 -6.39 -8.24 4.79
CA ARG A 34 -7.08 -9.15 3.87
C ARG A 34 -7.37 -10.40 4.68
N ALA A 35 -8.64 -10.82 4.72
CA ALA A 35 -9.03 -12.11 5.26
C ALA A 35 -7.97 -13.13 4.84
N ARG A 36 -7.21 -13.62 5.81
CA ARG A 36 -6.02 -14.49 5.71
C ARG A 36 -5.49 -14.55 4.28
N GLN A 37 -4.50 -13.73 3.96
CA GLN A 37 -3.85 -13.78 2.64
C GLN A 37 -3.37 -15.21 2.42
N ARG A 38 -3.78 -15.81 1.30
CA ARG A 38 -3.32 -17.16 0.95
C ARG A 38 -1.90 -17.05 0.42
N TRP A 39 -0.94 -17.40 1.27
CA TRP A 39 0.46 -17.47 0.89
C TRP A 39 0.68 -18.72 0.03
N ARG A 40 1.32 -18.53 -1.13
CA ARG A 40 1.60 -19.62 -2.06
C ARG A 40 2.92 -20.32 -1.72
N PHE A 41 3.85 -19.58 -1.11
CA PHE A 41 5.21 -20.00 -0.88
C PHE A 41 5.55 -20.03 0.62
N SER A 42 6.54 -20.88 0.97
CA SER A 42 7.12 -20.99 2.31
C SER A 42 8.65 -21.04 2.23
N PHE A 43 9.34 -20.86 3.35
CA PHE A 43 10.78 -21.05 3.40
C PHE A 43 11.20 -22.50 3.16
N ASP A 44 10.33 -23.48 3.44
CA ASP A 44 10.62 -24.90 3.27
C ASP A 44 10.67 -25.29 1.79
N ASP A 45 9.92 -24.58 0.95
CA ASP A 45 9.90 -24.80 -0.50
C ASP A 45 11.01 -24.02 -1.22
N PHE A 46 11.80 -23.20 -0.50
CA PHE A 46 12.80 -22.32 -1.11
C PHE A 46 14.15 -23.03 -1.23
N VAL A 47 14.70 -23.11 -2.44
CA VAL A 47 16.02 -23.69 -2.67
C VAL A 47 17.11 -22.71 -2.23
N VAL A 48 17.85 -23.07 -1.18
CA VAL A 48 18.95 -22.26 -0.63
C VAL A 48 20.26 -22.70 -1.24
N GLY A 49 21.02 -21.74 -1.78
CA GLY A 49 22.37 -21.92 -2.31
C GLY A 49 23.30 -20.79 -1.85
N PRO A 50 24.60 -20.84 -2.17
CA PRO A 50 25.56 -19.84 -1.71
C PRO A 50 25.20 -18.39 -2.10
N CYS A 51 24.56 -18.19 -3.25
CA CYS A 51 24.20 -16.86 -3.76
C CYS A 51 23.00 -16.20 -3.06
N ASN A 52 22.15 -16.97 -2.39
CA ASN A 52 20.94 -16.46 -1.74
C ASN A 52 20.87 -16.76 -0.24
N ALA A 53 21.83 -17.51 0.31
CA ALA A 53 21.83 -17.92 1.72
C ALA A 53 21.72 -16.72 2.68
N MET A 54 22.46 -15.64 2.41
CA MET A 54 22.42 -14.43 3.23
C MET A 54 21.04 -13.75 3.18
N ALA A 55 20.43 -13.64 2.01
CA ALA A 55 19.11 -13.06 1.87
C ALA A 55 18.04 -13.87 2.62
N VAL A 56 18.13 -15.21 2.55
CA VAL A 56 17.23 -16.11 3.28
C VAL A 56 17.43 -16.02 4.78
N ALA A 57 18.70 -15.95 5.24
CA ALA A 57 19.01 -15.81 6.66
C ALA A 57 18.46 -14.49 7.22
N ALA A 58 18.69 -13.36 6.54
CA ALA A 58 18.15 -12.06 6.91
C ALA A 58 16.60 -12.04 6.87
N ALA A 59 16.01 -12.68 5.87
CA ALA A 59 14.56 -12.79 5.76
C ALA A 59 13.93 -13.65 6.87
N LYS A 60 14.63 -14.67 7.35
CA LYS A 60 14.21 -15.45 8.52
C LYS A 60 14.37 -14.66 9.81
N ASP A 61 15.49 -13.94 9.98
CA ASP A 61 15.74 -13.09 11.15
C ASP A 61 14.64 -12.04 11.33
N ILE A 62 14.25 -11.38 10.24
CA ILE A 62 13.18 -10.35 10.26
C ILE A 62 11.80 -10.92 10.62
N CYS A 63 11.60 -12.24 10.56
CA CYS A 63 10.34 -12.85 11.00
C CYS A 63 10.24 -12.92 12.53
N HIS A 64 11.36 -12.88 13.26
CA HIS A 64 11.37 -13.05 14.71
C HIS A 64 11.25 -11.71 15.43
N ASP A 65 10.41 -11.67 16.47
CA ASP A 65 10.35 -10.51 17.36
C ASP A 65 11.70 -10.40 18.11
N GLY A 66 12.35 -9.23 17.97
CA GLY A 66 13.69 -9.02 18.52
C GLY A 66 14.83 -9.48 17.61
N GLY A 67 14.57 -9.80 16.36
CA GLY A 67 15.60 -9.99 15.33
C GLY A 67 16.46 -8.74 15.14
N CYS A 68 17.67 -8.91 14.64
CA CYS A 68 18.60 -7.80 14.40
C CYS A 68 18.30 -7.01 13.13
N VAL A 69 17.51 -7.59 12.22
CA VAL A 69 17.17 -6.99 10.93
C VAL A 69 15.80 -6.32 11.00
N GLU A 70 15.78 -5.01 10.98
CA GLU A 70 14.54 -4.21 10.93
C GLU A 70 14.13 -3.90 9.50
N THR A 71 15.11 -3.70 8.62
CA THR A 71 14.86 -3.38 7.21
C THR A 71 15.74 -4.24 6.31
N LEU A 72 15.10 -4.88 5.32
CA LEU A 72 15.78 -5.72 4.34
C LEU A 72 15.45 -5.27 2.91
N PHE A 73 16.48 -5.05 2.11
CA PHE A 73 16.36 -4.81 0.69
C PHE A 73 16.92 -5.99 -0.11
N VAL A 74 16.08 -6.63 -0.89
CA VAL A 74 16.46 -7.79 -1.72
C VAL A 74 16.43 -7.38 -3.19
N SER A 75 17.58 -7.36 -3.84
CA SER A 75 17.67 -7.11 -5.27
C SER A 75 18.20 -8.33 -6.02
N SER A 76 17.57 -8.65 -7.12
CA SER A 76 18.03 -9.68 -8.05
C SER A 76 17.25 -9.59 -9.35
N ALA A 77 17.76 -10.18 -10.44
CA ALA A 77 17.04 -10.29 -11.70
C ALA A 77 15.66 -10.95 -11.50
N SER A 78 14.77 -10.75 -12.46
CA SER A 78 13.43 -11.36 -12.43
C SER A 78 13.55 -12.91 -12.40
N GLY A 79 12.62 -13.57 -11.71
CA GLY A 79 12.56 -15.03 -11.62
C GLY A 79 13.47 -15.65 -10.55
N LEU A 80 14.33 -14.90 -9.84
CA LEU A 80 15.27 -15.43 -8.86
C LEU A 80 14.70 -15.56 -7.43
N GLY A 81 13.38 -15.58 -7.28
CA GLY A 81 12.74 -15.93 -6.00
C GLY A 81 12.45 -14.76 -5.05
N LYS A 82 12.53 -13.48 -5.47
CA LYS A 82 12.18 -12.34 -4.62
C LYS A 82 10.79 -12.46 -4.01
N THR A 83 9.79 -12.67 -4.84
CA THR A 83 8.39 -12.89 -4.42
C THR A 83 8.23 -14.10 -3.52
N HIS A 84 9.02 -15.18 -3.75
CA HIS A 84 9.02 -16.35 -2.89
C HIS A 84 9.48 -15.98 -1.47
N ILE A 85 10.62 -15.29 -1.34
CA ILE A 85 11.11 -14.81 -0.04
C ILE A 85 10.07 -13.91 0.65
N MET A 86 9.50 -12.94 -0.08
CA MET A 86 8.50 -12.03 0.45
C MET A 86 7.26 -12.76 1.00
N GLN A 87 6.75 -13.71 0.23
CA GLN A 87 5.59 -14.49 0.66
C GLN A 87 5.91 -15.43 1.81
N SER A 88 7.13 -16.00 1.83
CA SER A 88 7.58 -16.84 2.95
C SER A 88 7.64 -16.05 4.25
N VAL A 89 8.14 -14.81 4.22
CA VAL A 89 8.13 -13.92 5.38
C VAL A 89 6.70 -13.62 5.82
N GLY A 90 5.84 -13.20 4.88
CA GLY A 90 4.45 -12.88 5.19
C GLY A 90 3.72 -14.06 5.82
N ARG A 91 3.97 -15.28 5.33
CA ARG A 91 3.44 -16.51 5.89
C ARG A 91 3.97 -16.76 7.31
N ALA A 92 5.30 -16.70 7.50
CA ALA A 92 5.93 -16.95 8.79
C ALA A 92 5.45 -15.97 9.87
N VAL A 93 5.37 -14.67 9.56
CA VAL A 93 4.83 -13.67 10.48
C VAL A 93 3.37 -13.95 10.84
N GLN A 94 2.56 -14.37 9.88
CA GLN A 94 1.15 -14.67 10.12
C GLN A 94 0.94 -15.97 10.92
N GLU A 95 1.81 -16.97 10.75
CA GLU A 95 1.76 -18.26 11.46
C GLU A 95 2.23 -18.15 12.92
N GLN A 96 3.03 -17.16 13.28
CA GLN A 96 3.45 -16.91 14.66
C GLN A 96 2.31 -16.50 15.59
N GLY A 97 1.10 -16.31 15.06
CA GLY A 97 -0.10 -16.03 15.86
C GLY A 97 -0.11 -14.64 16.49
N ASN A 98 0.93 -13.84 16.31
CA ASN A 98 0.96 -12.44 16.69
C ASN A 98 -0.07 -11.72 15.80
N GLN A 99 -0.90 -10.89 16.41
CA GLN A 99 -1.86 -10.04 15.67
C GLN A 99 -1.12 -8.90 14.92
N ALA A 100 0.05 -9.20 14.36
CA ALA A 100 0.87 -8.23 13.65
C ALA A 100 0.11 -7.69 12.43
N ARG A 101 0.03 -6.37 12.35
CA ARG A 101 -0.58 -5.65 11.24
C ARG A 101 0.38 -5.66 10.07
N LEU A 102 0.23 -6.65 9.21
CA LEU A 102 1.07 -6.87 8.04
C LEU A 102 0.40 -6.35 6.77
N ALA A 103 1.14 -5.58 5.97
CA ALA A 103 0.76 -5.25 4.60
C ALA A 103 1.75 -5.88 3.61
N TYR A 104 1.20 -6.52 2.58
CA TYR A 104 1.93 -7.03 1.42
C TYR A 104 1.37 -6.39 0.15
N LEU A 105 2.18 -5.63 -0.57
CA LEU A 105 1.79 -4.81 -1.70
C LEU A 105 2.90 -4.78 -2.75
N SER A 106 2.54 -4.60 -4.02
CA SER A 106 3.48 -4.09 -5.01
C SER A 106 3.56 -2.56 -4.95
N ALA A 107 4.66 -1.97 -5.44
CA ALA A 107 4.78 -0.52 -5.55
C ALA A 107 3.72 0.08 -6.48
N GLU A 108 3.27 -0.66 -7.50
CA GLU A 108 2.18 -0.26 -8.39
C GLU A 108 0.83 -0.23 -7.66
N ASP A 109 0.53 -1.27 -6.86
CA ASP A 109 -0.68 -1.33 -6.04
C ASP A 109 -0.71 -0.18 -5.02
N LEU A 110 0.44 0.10 -4.40
CA LEU A 110 0.59 1.22 -3.47
C LEU A 110 0.29 2.55 -4.17
N ALA A 111 0.87 2.76 -5.37
CA ALA A 111 0.62 3.96 -6.17
C ALA A 111 -0.85 4.11 -6.56
N SER A 112 -1.48 3.03 -7.00
CA SER A 112 -2.90 3.02 -7.37
C SER A 112 -3.81 3.37 -6.18
N ARG A 113 -3.51 2.85 -4.99
CA ARG A 113 -4.23 3.17 -3.75
C ARG A 113 -4.02 4.62 -3.31
N TYR A 114 -2.81 5.13 -3.46
CA TYR A 114 -2.51 6.53 -3.17
C TYR A 114 -3.29 7.47 -4.08
N VAL A 115 -3.31 7.20 -5.39
CA VAL A 115 -4.12 7.97 -6.34
C VAL A 115 -5.62 7.90 -5.99
N SER A 116 -6.11 6.75 -5.56
CA SER A 116 -7.50 6.62 -5.10
C SER A 116 -7.77 7.46 -3.85
N ALA A 117 -6.82 7.47 -2.88
CA ALA A 117 -6.92 8.31 -1.69
C ALA A 117 -6.90 9.81 -2.01
N LEU A 118 -6.10 10.23 -3.02
CA LEU A 118 -6.12 11.61 -3.53
C LEU A 118 -7.49 11.98 -4.11
N ARG A 119 -8.08 11.10 -4.90
CA ARG A 119 -9.42 11.33 -5.51
C ARG A 119 -10.54 11.40 -4.49
N SER A 120 -10.44 10.61 -3.41
CA SER A 120 -11.43 10.59 -2.32
C SER A 120 -11.12 11.59 -1.21
N ASN A 121 -10.06 12.40 -1.35
CA ASN A 121 -9.58 13.35 -0.33
C ASN A 121 -9.30 12.69 1.04
N ASP A 122 -8.88 11.40 1.04
CA ASP A 122 -8.55 10.60 2.24
C ASP A 122 -7.06 10.24 2.32
N VAL A 123 -6.18 11.16 1.96
CA VAL A 123 -4.72 10.93 1.96
C VAL A 123 -4.20 10.69 3.36
N GLU A 124 -4.68 11.46 4.35
CA GLU A 124 -4.24 11.31 5.74
C GLU A 124 -4.74 9.99 6.35
N GLY A 125 -5.96 9.57 6.07
CA GLY A 125 -6.44 8.25 6.46
C GLY A 125 -5.63 7.11 5.82
N PHE A 126 -5.23 7.27 4.56
CA PHE A 126 -4.35 6.32 3.89
C PHE A 126 -2.96 6.24 4.56
N ARG A 127 -2.33 7.39 4.85
CA ARG A 127 -1.05 7.47 5.56
C ARG A 127 -1.13 6.89 6.97
N ALA A 128 -2.20 7.19 7.71
CA ALA A 128 -2.42 6.66 9.05
C ALA A 128 -2.45 5.13 9.04
N ARG A 129 -3.17 4.53 8.08
CA ARG A 129 -3.24 3.06 7.91
C ARG A 129 -1.88 2.42 7.62
N LEU A 130 -1.02 3.10 6.86
CA LEU A 130 0.35 2.62 6.60
C LEU A 130 1.26 2.78 7.81
N ARG A 131 1.11 3.89 8.54
CA ARG A 131 1.88 4.11 9.78
C ARG A 131 1.52 3.13 10.88
N ASP A 132 0.31 2.62 10.89
CA ASP A 132 -0.17 1.63 11.87
C ASP A 132 0.33 0.21 11.65
N LEU A 133 1.06 -0.06 10.57
CA LEU A 133 1.60 -1.39 10.30
C LEU A 133 2.72 -1.76 11.28
N ASP A 134 2.87 -3.05 11.52
CA ASP A 134 3.99 -3.63 12.25
C ASP A 134 5.00 -4.27 11.27
N VAL A 135 4.51 -4.74 10.12
CA VAL A 135 5.34 -5.30 9.04
C VAL A 135 4.89 -4.80 7.68
N LEU A 136 5.80 -4.23 6.92
CA LEU A 136 5.58 -3.80 5.54
C LEU A 136 6.39 -4.66 4.56
N LEU A 137 5.72 -5.33 3.65
CA LEU A 137 6.31 -6.07 2.54
C LEU A 137 5.96 -5.35 1.24
N LEU A 138 6.94 -4.71 0.60
CA LEU A 138 6.74 -3.91 -0.59
C LEU A 138 7.57 -4.45 -1.76
N GLU A 139 6.88 -5.00 -2.78
CA GLU A 139 7.53 -5.53 -3.97
C GLU A 139 7.77 -4.47 -5.03
N ASP A 140 8.85 -4.69 -5.77
CA ASP A 140 9.21 -3.98 -7.00
C ASP A 140 9.28 -2.46 -6.83
N VAL A 141 10.01 -2.02 -5.78
CA VAL A 141 10.14 -0.59 -5.43
C VAL A 141 10.74 0.26 -6.55
N HIS A 142 11.39 -0.33 -7.55
CA HIS A 142 11.86 0.38 -8.73
C HIS A 142 10.74 1.09 -9.51
N PHE A 143 9.49 0.66 -9.38
CA PHE A 143 8.32 1.38 -9.92
C PHE A 143 8.05 2.73 -9.24
N LEU A 144 8.73 3.04 -8.14
CA LEU A 144 8.66 4.35 -7.48
C LEU A 144 9.63 5.37 -8.09
N GLN A 145 10.53 4.96 -8.98
CA GLN A 145 11.46 5.88 -9.64
C GLN A 145 10.71 7.04 -10.31
N GLY A 146 11.19 8.27 -10.07
CA GLY A 146 10.57 9.49 -10.58
C GLY A 146 9.21 9.87 -9.97
N LYS A 147 8.77 9.18 -8.92
CA LYS A 147 7.52 9.47 -8.20
C LYS A 147 7.80 10.06 -6.81
N GLU A 148 8.45 11.21 -6.74
CA GLU A 148 8.94 11.84 -5.51
C GLU A 148 7.93 11.83 -4.35
N LYS A 149 6.68 12.27 -4.59
CA LYS A 149 5.64 12.28 -3.53
C LYS A 149 5.34 10.89 -2.94
N MET A 150 5.50 9.85 -3.76
CA MET A 150 5.33 8.47 -3.31
C MET A 150 6.52 8.00 -2.50
N GLN A 151 7.73 8.37 -2.94
CA GLN A 151 8.98 8.08 -2.22
C GLN A 151 8.96 8.73 -0.85
N ASP A 152 8.66 10.02 -0.76
CA ASP A 152 8.51 10.75 0.52
C ASP A 152 7.52 10.08 1.47
N MET A 153 6.40 9.62 0.91
CA MET A 153 5.40 8.93 1.70
C MET A 153 5.92 7.59 2.23
N VAL A 154 6.58 6.80 1.38
CA VAL A 154 7.16 5.49 1.78
C VAL A 154 8.25 5.70 2.82
N LEU A 155 9.15 6.66 2.63
CA LEU A 155 10.19 7.02 3.60
C LEU A 155 9.60 7.43 4.95
N THR A 156 8.53 8.21 4.95
CA THR A 156 7.82 8.60 6.17
C THR A 156 7.23 7.37 6.90
N VAL A 157 6.70 6.42 6.15
CA VAL A 157 6.16 5.17 6.70
C VAL A 157 7.28 4.31 7.28
N ILE A 158 8.41 4.18 6.57
CA ILE A 158 9.59 3.41 7.05
C ILE A 158 10.10 3.99 8.37
N LYS A 159 10.30 5.30 8.44
CA LYS A 159 10.73 5.98 9.69
C LYS A 159 9.76 5.69 10.84
N SER A 160 8.47 5.84 10.59
CA SER A 160 7.46 5.54 11.60
C SER A 160 7.41 4.07 12.02
N LEU A 161 7.72 3.14 11.12
CA LEU A 161 7.86 1.72 11.44
C LEU A 161 9.08 1.48 12.33
N GLN A 162 10.25 2.01 11.96
CA GLN A 162 11.50 1.87 12.72
C GLN A 162 11.38 2.45 14.12
N ASP A 163 10.78 3.64 14.27
CA ASP A 163 10.55 4.30 15.59
C ASP A 163 9.73 3.43 16.55
N ARG A 164 8.97 2.47 16.03
CA ARG A 164 8.11 1.56 16.80
C ARG A 164 8.63 0.11 16.84
N GLY A 165 9.84 -0.14 16.33
CA GLY A 165 10.38 -1.48 16.21
C GLY A 165 9.65 -2.34 15.16
N GLY A 166 8.96 -1.70 14.22
CA GLY A 166 8.35 -2.38 13.07
C GLY A 166 9.38 -2.76 12.02
N ARG A 167 8.97 -3.59 11.09
CA ARG A 167 9.88 -4.23 10.12
C ARG A 167 9.44 -3.96 8.68
N ALA A 168 10.40 -3.80 7.78
CA ALA A 168 10.13 -3.54 6.38
C ALA A 168 11.00 -4.39 5.46
N ILE A 169 10.41 -4.97 4.43
CA ILE A 169 11.15 -5.67 3.36
C ILE A 169 10.78 -5.07 2.03
N PHE A 170 11.81 -4.80 1.23
CA PHE A 170 11.69 -4.25 -0.10
C PHE A 170 12.31 -5.19 -1.12
N THR A 171 11.69 -5.31 -2.29
CA THR A 171 12.31 -6.01 -3.42
C THR A 171 12.45 -5.11 -4.64
N SER A 172 13.49 -5.37 -5.42
CA SER A 172 13.72 -4.70 -6.71
C SER A 172 14.35 -5.66 -7.71
N SER A 173 14.09 -5.41 -8.99
CA SER A 173 14.83 -6.07 -10.08
C SER A 173 16.16 -5.39 -10.40
N PHE A 174 16.41 -4.23 -9.78
CA PHE A 174 17.64 -3.45 -9.92
C PHE A 174 18.35 -3.32 -8.59
N SER A 175 19.68 -3.24 -8.61
CA SER A 175 20.46 -2.95 -7.41
C SER A 175 20.21 -1.50 -6.94
N PRO A 176 20.46 -1.16 -5.67
CA PRO A 176 20.32 0.23 -5.19
C PRO A 176 21.13 1.24 -5.99
N ARG A 177 22.26 0.84 -6.56
CA ARG A 177 23.13 1.71 -7.38
C ARG A 177 22.55 2.01 -8.75
N GLU A 178 21.65 1.16 -9.25
CA GLU A 178 20.98 1.31 -10.55
C GLU A 178 19.65 2.06 -10.43
N LEU A 179 19.18 2.28 -9.18
CA LEU A 179 17.95 3.02 -8.90
C LEU A 179 18.24 4.52 -8.93
N GLU A 180 18.19 5.10 -10.12
CA GLU A 180 18.26 6.55 -10.29
C GLU A 180 16.98 7.21 -9.78
N ARG A 181 17.11 8.36 -9.08
CA ARG A 181 15.97 9.13 -8.54
C ARG A 181 15.05 8.31 -7.60
N LEU A 182 15.65 7.42 -6.86
CA LEU A 182 15.03 6.78 -5.70
C LEU A 182 15.89 7.16 -4.49
N ASP A 183 15.35 7.98 -3.60
CA ASP A 183 16.02 8.49 -2.41
C ASP A 183 15.96 7.47 -1.26
#